data_c6e0b30ea728d30a78704389b02e8f31
#
_entry.id   c6e0b30ea728d30a78704389b02e8f31
#
_cell.length_a   1.000
_cell.length_b   1.000
_cell.length_c   1.000
_cell.angle_alpha   90.00
_cell.angle_beta   90.00
_cell.angle_gamma   90.00
#
_symmetry.space_group_name_H-M   'P 1'
#
loop_
_entity.id
_entity.type
_entity.pdbx_description
1 polymer ?
#
loop_
_entity_poly.entity_id
_entity_poly.type
_entity_poly.pdbx_seq_one_letter_code
_entity_poly.pdbx_strand_id
1 'polypeptide(L)'
;MYQRRSASVQLLNSRYAHRHGSDKAIVRLTMPQSEAVQSMNTLWAMQMKAVSLEEPGRLIQTLTGAILGCGGWVLSRGANDTGMISMLFEFERQACVDIYALLIASGLELSQSGHVRFTELCQCTRNHQRDCSTEIASVDLEIQTFPIETTYNSHADEAA
;
A
#
# COMPACT_ATOMS: atom_id res chain seq x y z
N MET A 1 -14.91 46.87 20.24
CA MET A 1 -15.68 47.42 19.11
C MET A 1 -15.14 46.86 17.83
N TYR A 2 -15.69 45.72 17.33
CA TYR A 2 -15.62 45.36 15.93
C TYR A 2 -16.79 44.44 15.58
N GLN A 3 -17.54 44.88 14.55
CA GLN A 3 -18.85 44.41 14.16
C GLN A 3 -18.82 43.09 13.40
N ARG A 4 -19.79 42.24 13.71
CA ARG A 4 -20.21 41.09 12.89
C ARG A 4 -20.88 41.59 11.60
N ARG A 5 -20.51 40.96 10.46
CA ARG A 5 -21.31 41.06 9.25
C ARG A 5 -21.90 39.68 8.94
N SER A 6 -23.19 39.61 9.10
CA SER A 6 -24.06 38.53 8.59
C SER A 6 -24.26 38.71 7.11
N ALA A 7 -24.07 37.66 6.31
CA ALA A 7 -24.49 37.62 4.92
C ALA A 7 -25.72 36.72 4.81
N SER A 8 -26.84 37.34 4.48
CA SER A 8 -28.15 36.73 4.22
C SER A 8 -28.13 36.05 2.87
N VAL A 9 -28.56 34.79 2.79
CA VAL A 9 -28.84 34.08 1.54
C VAL A 9 -30.34 34.27 1.23
N GLN A 10 -30.62 34.93 0.12
CA GLN A 10 -31.98 35.11 -0.39
C GLN A 10 -32.45 33.89 -1.17
N LEU A 11 -33.59 33.38 -0.75
CA LEU A 11 -34.42 32.42 -1.48
C LEU A 11 -35.10 33.11 -2.67
N LEU A 12 -34.88 32.61 -3.86
CA LEU A 12 -35.70 32.95 -5.03
C LEU A 12 -36.55 31.74 -5.41
N ASN A 13 -37.83 31.87 -5.03
CA ASN A 13 -38.94 31.09 -5.56
C ASN A 13 -39.24 31.57 -6.97
N SER A 14 -39.30 30.69 -7.95
CA SER A 14 -40.04 30.94 -9.19
C SER A 14 -40.88 29.73 -9.55
N ARG A 15 -42.17 29.95 -9.49
CA ARG A 15 -43.25 29.07 -9.95
C ARG A 15 -43.30 29.11 -11.48
N TYR A 16 -43.39 27.97 -12.15
CA TYR A 16 -44.14 27.82 -13.36
C TYR A 16 -44.78 26.44 -13.45
N ALA A 17 -46.09 26.48 -13.66
CA ALA A 17 -46.96 25.33 -13.79
C ALA A 17 -47.28 25.04 -15.28
N HIS A 18 -47.62 23.76 -15.51
CA HIS A 18 -48.42 23.17 -16.60
C HIS A 18 -47.77 22.92 -17.96
N ARG A 19 -47.63 21.68 -18.39
CA ARG A 19 -48.55 20.98 -19.30
C ARG A 19 -48.23 19.52 -19.51
N HIS A 20 -49.32 18.72 -19.60
CA HIS A 20 -49.51 17.35 -20.01
C HIS A 20 -48.52 16.74 -21.03
N GLY A 21 -48.19 15.45 -20.77
CA GLY A 21 -47.61 14.53 -21.75
C GLY A 21 -47.25 13.22 -21.10
N SER A 22 -48.13 12.21 -21.23
CA SER A 22 -47.87 10.83 -20.85
C SER A 22 -46.76 10.26 -21.71
N ASP A 23 -45.66 9.86 -21.11
CA ASP A 23 -44.85 8.77 -21.64
C ASP A 23 -44.09 8.11 -20.43
N LYS A 24 -44.43 6.85 -20.25
CA LYS A 24 -43.78 5.97 -19.28
C LYS A 24 -42.36 5.66 -19.72
N ALA A 25 -41.44 6.53 -19.45
CA ALA A 25 -40.01 6.21 -19.44
C ALA A 25 -39.65 5.73 -18.05
N ILE A 26 -39.45 4.42 -17.92
CA ILE A 26 -38.84 3.81 -16.76
C ILE A 26 -37.38 4.32 -16.71
N VAL A 27 -37.17 5.40 -16.03
CA VAL A 27 -35.82 5.86 -15.67
C VAL A 27 -35.29 4.87 -14.67
N ARG A 28 -34.54 3.89 -15.18
CA ARG A 28 -33.69 3.02 -14.37
C ARG A 28 -32.68 3.95 -13.70
N LEU A 29 -32.94 4.31 -12.47
CA LEU A 29 -31.96 4.94 -11.58
C LEU A 29 -30.81 3.94 -11.40
N THR A 30 -29.85 4.03 -12.30
CA THR A 30 -28.53 3.44 -12.08
C THR A 30 -27.91 4.26 -10.97
N MET A 31 -27.99 3.73 -9.73
CA MET A 31 -27.22 4.24 -8.62
C MET A 31 -25.75 4.23 -9.05
N PRO A 32 -25.01 5.33 -8.94
CA PRO A 32 -23.58 5.27 -9.07
C PRO A 32 -23.08 4.44 -7.88
N GLN A 33 -22.66 3.23 -8.20
CA GLN A 33 -22.04 2.31 -7.26
C GLN A 33 -20.77 2.96 -6.72
N SER A 34 -20.81 3.32 -5.46
CA SER A 34 -19.81 3.10 -4.43
C SER A 34 -18.32 3.07 -4.85
N GLU A 35 -17.86 4.00 -5.68
CA GLU A 35 -16.41 4.22 -5.87
C GLU A 35 -15.87 5.35 -4.98
N ALA A 36 -16.70 6.01 -4.20
CA ALA A 36 -16.31 7.19 -3.43
C ALA A 36 -15.84 6.91 -1.99
N VAL A 37 -15.79 5.66 -1.53
CA VAL A 37 -15.44 5.34 -0.13
C VAL A 37 -14.02 4.79 0.03
N GLN A 38 -13.32 4.46 -1.05
CA GLN A 38 -11.95 3.91 -0.97
C GLN A 38 -10.82 4.94 -1.10
N SER A 39 -11.12 6.22 -1.21
CA SER A 39 -10.11 7.26 -1.49
C SER A 39 -9.73 8.12 -0.28
N MET A 40 -10.01 7.74 0.94
CA MET A 40 -9.85 8.69 2.04
C MET A 40 -8.68 8.49 2.99
N ASN A 41 -7.70 7.62 2.77
CA ASN A 41 -6.52 7.64 3.66
C ASN A 41 -5.24 6.98 3.13
N THR A 42 -5.14 6.59 1.88
CA THR A 42 -3.90 6.02 1.37
C THR A 42 -3.22 7.02 0.44
N LEU A 43 -2.63 8.05 1.01
CA LEU A 43 -1.84 9.03 0.25
C LEU A 43 -0.60 8.39 -0.39
N TRP A 44 -0.16 7.22 0.12
CA TRP A 44 1.04 6.53 -0.32
C TRP A 44 0.79 5.03 -0.53
N ALA A 45 0.25 4.68 -1.69
CA ALA A 45 0.21 3.30 -2.15
C ALA A 45 1.39 3.04 -3.11
N MET A 46 2.21 2.04 -2.80
CA MET A 46 3.41 1.69 -3.57
C MET A 46 3.34 0.24 -4.03
N GLN A 47 3.49 0.02 -5.33
CA GLN A 47 3.76 -1.30 -5.88
C GLN A 47 5.26 -1.45 -6.09
N MET A 48 5.83 -2.53 -5.61
CA MET A 48 7.27 -2.75 -5.59
C MET A 48 7.64 -4.15 -6.03
N LYS A 49 8.81 -4.25 -6.65
CA LYS A 49 9.39 -5.54 -7.04
C LYS A 49 10.77 -5.68 -6.42
N ALA A 50 11.07 -6.91 -6.02
CA ALA A 50 12.35 -7.27 -5.45
C ALA A 50 12.78 -8.67 -5.91
N VAL A 51 14.03 -8.99 -5.66
CA VAL A 51 14.57 -10.35 -5.79
C VAL A 51 15.27 -10.74 -4.48
N SER A 52 15.33 -12.05 -4.20
CA SER A 52 16.03 -12.58 -3.03
C SER A 52 16.60 -13.96 -3.33
N LEU A 53 17.69 -14.31 -2.66
CA LEU A 53 18.31 -15.65 -2.71
C LEU A 53 17.84 -16.52 -1.53
N GLU A 54 17.01 -15.98 -0.64
CA GLU A 54 16.48 -16.71 0.52
C GLU A 54 15.32 -17.64 0.12
N GLU A 55 15.15 -18.69 0.92
CA GLU A 55 14.02 -19.61 0.78
C GLU A 55 12.69 -18.87 1.08
N PRO A 56 11.62 -19.07 0.27
CA PRO A 56 10.37 -18.30 0.38
C PRO A 56 9.72 -18.29 1.77
N GLY A 57 9.62 -19.46 2.41
CA GLY A 57 8.97 -19.57 3.72
C GLY A 57 9.75 -18.84 4.82
N ARG A 58 11.07 -18.95 4.80
CA ARG A 58 11.96 -18.26 5.73
C ARG A 58 11.91 -16.75 5.52
N LEU A 59 11.94 -16.31 4.25
CA LEU A 59 11.86 -14.89 3.91
C LEU A 59 10.54 -14.26 4.38
N ILE A 60 9.40 -14.92 4.13
CA ILE A 60 8.09 -14.47 4.62
C ILE A 60 8.06 -14.30 6.13
N GLN A 61 8.62 -15.28 6.88
CA GLN A 61 8.66 -15.19 8.34
C GLN A 61 9.54 -14.03 8.82
N THR A 62 10.73 -13.89 8.22
CA THR A 62 11.68 -12.81 8.53
C THR A 62 11.06 -11.45 8.28
N LEU A 63 10.51 -11.23 7.09
CA LEU A 63 9.87 -9.96 6.71
C LEU A 63 8.67 -9.65 7.59
N THR A 64 7.82 -10.66 7.87
CA THR A 64 6.67 -10.47 8.75
C THR A 64 7.07 -10.00 10.13
N GLY A 65 8.01 -10.73 10.77
CA GLY A 65 8.48 -10.38 12.12
C GLY A 65 9.11 -8.99 12.16
N ALA A 66 9.83 -8.68 11.15
CA ALA A 66 10.54 -7.43 11.02
C ALA A 66 9.61 -6.23 10.80
N ILE A 67 8.62 -6.34 9.88
CA ILE A 67 7.60 -5.30 9.66
C ILE A 67 6.82 -5.04 10.95
N LEU A 68 6.38 -6.10 11.64
CA LEU A 68 5.70 -5.97 12.94
C LEU A 68 6.60 -5.31 14.00
N GLY A 69 7.88 -5.64 14.03
CA GLY A 69 8.85 -5.04 14.95
C GLY A 69 9.07 -3.54 14.75
N CYS A 70 8.88 -3.03 13.52
CA CYS A 70 8.92 -1.60 13.20
C CYS A 70 7.57 -0.88 13.34
N GLY A 71 6.56 -1.56 13.91
CA GLY A 71 5.22 -0.96 14.10
C GLY A 71 4.35 -0.97 12.85
N GLY A 72 4.72 -1.73 11.81
CA GLY A 72 3.87 -1.99 10.67
C GLY A 72 2.95 -3.19 10.89
N TRP A 73 2.06 -3.48 9.95
CA TRP A 73 1.17 -4.63 9.97
C TRP A 73 1.05 -5.26 8.59
N VAL A 74 0.99 -6.58 8.54
CA VAL A 74 0.87 -7.36 7.30
C VAL A 74 -0.58 -7.70 7.05
N LEU A 75 -1.14 -7.26 5.91
CA LEU A 75 -2.52 -7.48 5.51
C LEU A 75 -2.68 -8.82 4.78
N SER A 76 -1.75 -9.16 3.90
CA SER A 76 -1.72 -10.45 3.22
C SER A 76 -0.28 -10.87 2.89
N ARG A 77 -0.07 -12.18 2.78
CA ARG A 77 1.21 -12.76 2.39
C ARG A 77 1.00 -14.16 1.82
N GLY A 78 1.82 -14.52 0.86
CA GLY A 78 1.81 -15.86 0.28
C GLY A 78 2.98 -16.09 -0.66
N ALA A 79 3.23 -17.34 -0.98
CA ALA A 79 4.15 -17.74 -2.03
C ALA A 79 3.46 -18.71 -2.98
N ASN A 80 3.83 -18.67 -4.25
CA ASN A 80 3.39 -19.65 -5.23
C ASN A 80 4.48 -20.71 -5.47
N ASP A 81 4.13 -21.72 -6.26
CA ASP A 81 5.03 -22.85 -6.57
C ASP A 81 6.25 -22.43 -7.41
N THR A 82 6.23 -21.24 -8.00
CA THR A 82 7.37 -20.71 -8.80
C THR A 82 8.34 -19.88 -7.96
N GLY A 83 8.16 -19.82 -6.63
CA GLY A 83 9.01 -19.03 -5.75
C GLY A 83 8.70 -17.52 -5.75
N MET A 84 7.57 -17.11 -6.35
CA MET A 84 7.12 -15.73 -6.26
C MET A 84 6.38 -15.52 -4.95
N ILE A 85 6.82 -14.55 -4.15
CA ILE A 85 6.16 -14.10 -2.93
C ILE A 85 5.37 -12.84 -3.24
N SER A 86 4.14 -12.77 -2.73
CA SER A 86 3.32 -11.56 -2.68
C SER A 86 3.08 -11.18 -1.22
N MET A 87 3.33 -9.94 -0.86
CA MET A 87 3.14 -9.43 0.49
C MET A 87 2.54 -8.02 0.45
N LEU A 88 1.37 -7.84 1.05
CA LEU A 88 0.74 -6.55 1.26
C LEU A 88 0.88 -6.15 2.73
N PHE A 89 1.46 -5.00 3.00
CA PHE A 89 1.63 -4.49 4.35
C PHE A 89 1.50 -2.97 4.40
N GLU A 90 1.24 -2.48 5.59
CA GLU A 90 1.07 -1.06 5.86
C GLU A 90 1.88 -0.64 7.08
N PHE A 91 2.20 0.63 7.18
CA PHE A 91 2.92 1.21 8.30
C PHE A 91 2.66 2.72 8.40
N GLU A 92 2.85 3.27 9.60
CA GLU A 92 2.84 4.72 9.77
C GLU A 92 4.03 5.35 9.05
N ARG A 93 3.79 6.42 8.32
CA ARG A 93 4.79 7.08 7.48
C ARG A 93 6.09 7.41 8.21
N GLN A 94 6.00 7.73 9.50
CA GLN A 94 7.19 8.01 10.34
C GLN A 94 8.14 6.81 10.45
N ALA A 95 7.66 5.57 10.30
CA ALA A 95 8.48 4.37 10.31
C ALA A 95 9.15 4.06 8.95
N CYS A 96 8.98 4.91 7.92
CA CYS A 96 9.44 4.62 6.56
C CYS A 96 10.95 4.31 6.46
N VAL A 97 11.78 4.99 7.24
CA VAL A 97 13.24 4.78 7.24
C VAL A 97 13.58 3.41 7.82
N ASP A 98 12.94 3.04 8.93
CA ASP A 98 13.17 1.78 9.61
C ASP A 98 12.67 0.61 8.75
N ILE A 99 11.49 0.73 8.14
CA ILE A 99 10.95 -0.26 7.20
C ILE A 99 11.87 -0.41 5.98
N TYR A 100 12.33 0.68 5.39
CA TYR A 100 13.23 0.61 4.24
C TYR A 100 14.57 -0.07 4.59
N ALA A 101 15.20 0.34 5.69
CA ALA A 101 16.44 -0.25 6.16
C ALA A 101 16.29 -1.76 6.42
N LEU A 102 15.16 -2.14 6.97
CA LEU A 102 14.83 -3.51 7.28
C LEU A 102 14.63 -4.38 6.02
N LEU A 103 13.93 -3.88 5.00
CA LEU A 103 13.78 -4.60 3.73
C LEU A 103 15.16 -4.90 3.11
N ILE A 104 16.07 -3.91 3.11
CA ILE A 104 17.43 -4.11 2.60
C ILE A 104 18.21 -5.07 3.48
N ALA A 105 18.14 -4.95 4.81
CA ALA A 105 18.84 -5.82 5.74
C ALA A 105 18.35 -7.28 5.70
N SER A 106 17.12 -7.52 5.23
CA SER A 106 16.56 -8.86 5.01
C SER A 106 17.06 -9.53 3.74
N GLY A 107 18.02 -8.94 3.03
CA GLY A 107 18.58 -9.50 1.80
C GLY A 107 17.71 -9.31 0.56
N LEU A 108 16.81 -8.33 0.57
CA LEU A 108 16.04 -7.96 -0.60
C LEU A 108 16.82 -7.01 -1.50
N GLU A 109 16.91 -7.35 -2.77
CA GLU A 109 17.34 -6.44 -3.82
C GLU A 109 16.09 -5.81 -4.46
N LEU A 110 15.78 -4.59 -4.03
CA LEU A 110 14.66 -3.84 -4.59
C LEU A 110 14.97 -3.38 -6.02
N SER A 111 13.95 -3.30 -6.85
CA SER A 111 14.08 -2.65 -8.15
C SER A 111 14.47 -1.17 -7.99
N GLN A 112 15.09 -0.60 -9.03
CA GLN A 112 15.46 0.83 -9.01
C GLN A 112 14.25 1.73 -8.73
N SER A 113 13.09 1.43 -9.31
CA SER A 113 11.85 2.16 -9.04
C SER A 113 11.41 2.03 -7.57
N GLY A 114 11.61 0.87 -6.94
CA GLY A 114 11.35 0.65 -5.52
C GLY A 114 12.23 1.52 -4.63
N HIS A 115 13.53 1.57 -4.90
CA HIS A 115 14.46 2.45 -4.20
C HIS A 115 14.06 3.92 -4.31
N VAL A 116 13.73 4.39 -5.51
CA VAL A 116 13.33 5.79 -5.75
C VAL A 116 12.06 6.11 -4.94
N ARG A 117 11.02 5.28 -5.01
CA ARG A 117 9.76 5.51 -4.30
C ARG A 117 9.92 5.55 -2.78
N PHE A 118 10.72 4.63 -2.21
CA PHE A 118 10.99 4.68 -0.77
C PHE A 118 11.79 5.92 -0.38
N THR A 119 12.77 6.30 -1.20
CA THR A 119 13.56 7.51 -0.96
C THR A 119 12.67 8.75 -1.00
N GLU A 120 11.76 8.87 -1.96
CA GLU A 120 10.79 9.95 -2.04
C GLU A 120 9.89 10.00 -0.81
N LEU A 121 9.35 8.85 -0.37
CA LEU A 121 8.53 8.75 0.84
C LEU A 121 9.31 9.23 2.07
N CYS A 122 10.55 8.76 2.25
CA CYS A 122 11.39 9.14 3.38
C CYS A 122 11.74 10.64 3.36
N GLN A 123 12.00 11.21 2.18
CA GLN A 123 12.27 12.64 2.02
C GLN A 123 11.01 13.47 2.34
N CYS A 124 9.86 13.10 1.80
CA CYS A 124 8.60 13.75 2.09
C CYS A 124 8.26 13.70 3.58
N THR A 125 8.47 12.56 4.23
CA THR A 125 8.25 12.39 5.67
C THR A 125 9.16 13.31 6.48
N ARG A 126 10.43 13.40 6.12
CA ARG A 126 11.40 14.26 6.80
C ARG A 126 11.05 15.74 6.67
N ASN A 127 10.55 16.16 5.50
CA ASN A 127 10.22 17.57 5.24
C ASN A 127 8.89 17.99 5.89
N HIS A 128 7.96 17.06 6.16
CA HIS A 128 6.62 17.34 6.68
C HIS A 128 6.39 16.76 8.09
N GLN A 129 7.41 16.62 8.88
CA GLN A 129 7.39 15.95 10.20
C GLN A 129 6.30 16.43 11.18
N ARG A 130 5.72 17.62 10.99
CA ARG A 130 4.69 18.16 11.89
C ARG A 130 3.26 17.80 11.54
N ASP A 131 2.98 17.47 10.27
CA ASP A 131 1.60 17.26 9.79
C ASP A 131 1.27 15.82 9.38
N CYS A 132 2.27 14.93 9.26
CA CYS A 132 2.15 13.63 8.61
C CYS A 132 2.31 12.42 9.54
N SER A 133 2.30 12.61 10.87
CA SER A 133 2.60 11.53 11.82
C SER A 133 1.60 10.37 11.83
N THR A 134 0.40 10.59 11.33
CA THR A 134 -0.69 9.58 11.29
C THR A 134 -1.02 9.06 9.89
N GLU A 135 -0.30 9.53 8.85
CA GLU A 135 -0.54 9.03 7.50
C GLU A 135 0.01 7.60 7.34
N ILE A 136 -0.79 6.76 6.71
CA ILE A 136 -0.46 5.36 6.45
C ILE A 136 0.13 5.23 5.04
N ALA A 137 1.24 4.51 4.94
CA ALA A 137 1.80 4.03 3.69
C ALA A 137 1.44 2.56 3.52
N SER A 138 0.98 2.19 2.31
CA SER A 138 0.66 0.82 1.92
C SER A 138 1.64 0.35 0.85
N VAL A 139 2.17 -0.86 1.01
CA VAL A 139 3.15 -1.46 0.09
C VAL A 139 2.64 -2.81 -0.38
N ASP A 140 2.49 -2.95 -1.69
CA ASP A 140 2.28 -4.20 -2.39
C ASP A 140 3.63 -4.66 -2.96
N LEU A 141 4.24 -5.67 -2.33
CA LEU A 141 5.59 -6.13 -2.60
C LEU A 141 5.56 -7.52 -3.28
N GLU A 142 6.05 -7.58 -4.50
CA GLU A 142 6.32 -8.82 -5.22
C GLU A 142 7.80 -9.16 -5.14
N ILE A 143 8.14 -10.38 -4.70
CA ILE A 143 9.52 -10.83 -4.55
C ILE A 143 9.71 -12.12 -5.36
N GLN A 144 10.64 -12.11 -6.32
CA GLN A 144 11.08 -13.34 -6.96
C GLN A 144 12.23 -13.94 -6.16
N THR A 145 12.08 -15.19 -5.72
CA THR A 145 13.14 -15.90 -5.02
C THR A 145 13.90 -16.84 -5.95
N PHE A 146 15.21 -16.92 -5.73
CA PHE A 146 16.13 -17.85 -6.40
C PHE A 146 16.96 -18.57 -5.34
N PRO A 147 16.36 -19.53 -4.60
CA PRO A 147 17.08 -20.23 -3.54
C PRO A 147 18.28 -20.96 -4.13
N ILE A 148 19.45 -20.77 -3.50
CA ILE A 148 20.66 -21.50 -3.87
C ILE A 148 20.45 -22.96 -3.46
N GLU A 149 20.31 -23.86 -4.44
CA GLU A 149 20.33 -25.30 -4.18
C GLU A 149 21.69 -25.66 -3.57
N THR A 150 21.71 -25.90 -2.28
CA THR A 150 22.88 -26.48 -1.61
C THR A 150 22.98 -27.92 -2.08
N THR A 151 23.73 -28.16 -3.14
CA THR A 151 24.07 -29.51 -3.59
C THR A 151 25.01 -30.09 -2.50
N TYR A 152 24.43 -30.74 -1.49
CA TYR A 152 25.20 -31.63 -0.63
C TYR A 152 25.63 -32.80 -1.51
N ASN A 153 26.86 -32.74 -2.02
CA ASN A 153 27.54 -33.91 -2.54
C ASN A 153 27.70 -34.93 -1.40
N SER A 154 26.71 -35.81 -1.28
CA SER A 154 26.84 -37.04 -0.50
C SER A 154 27.76 -38.02 -1.26
N HIS A 155 29.02 -37.64 -1.47
CA HIS A 155 30.12 -38.52 -1.85
C HIS A 155 31.05 -38.66 -0.64
N ALA A 156 30.60 -39.37 0.37
CA ALA A 156 31.47 -39.95 1.37
C ALA A 156 30.71 -41.10 2.00
N ASP A 157 30.81 -42.27 1.43
CA ASP A 157 30.95 -43.54 2.11
C ASP A 157 30.69 -44.68 1.12
N GLU A 158 31.70 -44.91 0.24
CA GLU A 158 31.83 -46.23 -0.33
C GLU A 158 33.33 -46.50 -0.53
N ALA A 159 34.01 -46.74 0.62
CA ALA A 159 35.33 -47.32 0.63
C ALA A 159 35.54 -48.07 1.98
N ALA A 160 35.07 -49.30 2.04
CA ALA A 160 35.55 -50.28 2.98
C ALA A 160 35.40 -51.67 2.36
#